data_c3a15c8d11e444dbfb97b32626ef1465
#
_entry.id   c3a15c8d11e444dbfb97b32626ef1465
#
_cell.length_a   1.000
_cell.length_b   1.000
_cell.length_c   1.000
_cell.angle_alpha   90.00
_cell.angle_beta   90.00
_cell.angle_gamma   90.00
#
_symmetry.space_group_name_H-M   'P 1'
#
loop_
_entity.id
_entity.type
_entity.pdbx_description
1 polymer ?
#
loop_
_entity_poly.entity_id
_entity_poly.type
_entity_poly.pdbx_seq_one_letter_code
_entity_poly.pdbx_strand_id
1 'polypeptide(L)'
;MSTVFNTTPVDVLAEPMFFGSGLGIARYDIQRHKVFEELTEKQLSFFWRPEEVNLMMDGAQFNKLPEHQQNIFTNNLKYQSLLDSIQGRAPAAALAALVSDPSLDTWIQTWTFSETIHSRSYTHIMRNLYTDPAKVFDEILLDDAIMKRAESIGHYYDDVLNKTRQWQNQIAFVELAKETPEADERLERAIKQEAIAKRALMKSLYLCLHVINALEAIRFYVSFACTFNFHKNMEIMEGNAKIMKFIARDEQLHLKGTQYILRQLQTGVDGDEWVKIAHECEAEAAAIFMEVNRQEKEWAVHLFKDGGLPGLSVEILNRFIDYLTVSRMKQCGLPCEIVLESTKHPIPWIREYLNSDNVQSAPQEVELSAYLVAQIDNDVDENVLAGFRKYL
;
A
#
# COMPACT_ATOMS: atom_id res chain seq x y z
N MET A 1 17.85 -2.00 23.38
CA MET A 1 18.55 -1.96 22.05
C MET A 1 17.67 -2.65 21.03
N SER A 2 17.53 -2.08 19.85
CA SER A 2 16.88 -2.79 18.75
C SER A 2 17.69 -4.04 18.39
N THR A 3 17.05 -5.19 18.39
CA THR A 3 17.67 -6.47 18.02
C THR A 3 16.91 -7.06 16.84
N VAL A 4 17.59 -7.76 15.97
CA VAL A 4 16.98 -8.50 14.86
C VAL A 4 16.20 -9.72 15.36
N PHE A 5 16.60 -10.25 16.52
CA PHE A 5 15.99 -11.42 17.11
C PHE A 5 15.90 -11.28 18.63
N ASN A 6 14.67 -11.22 19.14
CA ASN A 6 14.41 -11.21 20.57
C ASN A 6 14.47 -12.66 21.10
N THR A 7 15.39 -12.91 22.02
CA THR A 7 15.55 -14.24 22.65
C THR A 7 14.65 -14.45 23.88
N THR A 8 14.00 -13.40 24.35
CA THR A 8 13.08 -13.48 25.48
C THR A 8 11.74 -14.08 25.01
N PRO A 9 11.20 -15.08 25.69
CA PRO A 9 9.87 -15.60 25.38
C PRO A 9 8.80 -14.49 25.47
N VAL A 10 8.00 -14.37 24.44
CA VAL A 10 6.96 -13.36 24.30
C VAL A 10 5.61 -14.05 24.13
N ASP A 11 4.58 -13.57 24.82
CA ASP A 11 3.20 -13.98 24.56
C ASP A 11 2.66 -13.23 23.33
N VAL A 12 2.70 -13.90 22.18
CA VAL A 12 2.26 -13.34 20.89
C VAL A 12 0.81 -12.84 20.93
N LEU A 13 -0.06 -13.44 21.77
CA LEU A 13 -1.46 -13.00 21.89
C LEU A 13 -1.61 -11.71 22.71
N ALA A 14 -0.60 -11.37 23.53
CA ALA A 14 -0.60 -10.14 24.34
C ALA A 14 0.19 -9.00 23.67
N GLU A 15 1.06 -9.28 22.72
CA GLU A 15 1.87 -8.25 22.06
C GLU A 15 1.00 -7.29 21.23
N PRO A 16 1.25 -5.97 21.31
CA PRO A 16 0.63 -5.01 20.43
C PRO A 16 1.18 -5.12 19.00
N MET A 17 0.49 -4.55 18.02
CA MET A 17 1.01 -4.47 16.63
C MET A 17 2.34 -3.72 16.54
N PHE A 18 2.47 -2.64 17.34
CA PHE A 18 3.64 -1.76 17.32
C PHE A 18 4.15 -1.48 18.74
N PHE A 19 5.45 -1.24 18.87
CA PHE A 19 6.10 -0.81 20.13
C PHE A 19 6.07 -1.82 21.29
N GLY A 20 5.88 -3.10 20.98
CA GLY A 20 5.98 -4.19 21.95
C GLY A 20 7.42 -4.66 22.21
N SER A 21 7.54 -5.91 22.62
CA SER A 21 8.82 -6.51 23.08
C SER A 21 9.82 -6.80 21.94
N GLY A 22 9.39 -6.63 20.70
CA GLY A 22 10.19 -6.93 19.52
C GLY A 22 10.06 -8.39 19.06
N LEU A 23 10.40 -8.61 17.79
CA LEU A 23 10.20 -9.89 17.10
C LEU A 23 11.18 -10.95 17.59
N GLY A 24 10.64 -12.12 17.94
CA GLY A 24 11.37 -13.33 18.26
C GLY A 24 11.22 -14.38 17.17
N ILE A 25 10.84 -15.60 17.54
CA ILE A 25 10.55 -16.67 16.58
C ILE A 25 9.29 -16.29 15.80
N ALA A 26 9.37 -16.29 14.47
CA ALA A 26 8.21 -16.11 13.61
C ALA A 26 7.27 -17.31 13.77
N ARG A 27 6.10 -17.07 14.35
CA ARG A 27 5.09 -18.09 14.65
C ARG A 27 3.81 -17.75 13.91
N TYR A 28 3.39 -18.68 13.05
CA TYR A 28 2.16 -18.55 12.25
C TYR A 28 1.06 -19.50 12.74
N ASP A 29 1.34 -20.33 13.75
CA ASP A 29 0.42 -21.23 14.43
C ASP A 29 -0.45 -20.52 15.47
N ILE A 30 0.01 -19.36 16.00
CA ILE A 30 -0.68 -18.54 16.98
C ILE A 30 -0.65 -17.08 16.49
N GLN A 31 -1.82 -16.48 16.29
CA GLN A 31 -1.93 -15.14 15.73
C GLN A 31 -2.94 -14.32 16.55
N ARG A 32 -2.53 -13.13 17.00
CA ARG A 32 -3.44 -12.15 17.61
C ARG A 32 -4.33 -11.51 16.53
N HIS A 33 -3.75 -11.15 15.40
CA HIS A 33 -4.39 -10.48 14.28
C HIS A 33 -4.40 -11.37 13.03
N LYS A 34 -5.29 -12.36 12.99
CA LYS A 34 -5.40 -13.34 11.88
C LYS A 34 -5.54 -12.71 10.50
N VAL A 35 -6.08 -11.51 10.43
CA VAL A 35 -6.26 -10.77 9.16
C VAL A 35 -4.96 -10.57 8.40
N PHE A 36 -3.83 -10.40 9.06
CA PHE A 36 -2.55 -10.19 8.37
C PHE A 36 -2.07 -11.46 7.69
N GLU A 37 -2.27 -12.61 8.30
CA GLU A 37 -1.98 -13.89 7.67
C GLU A 37 -2.91 -14.16 6.48
N GLU A 38 -4.22 -13.91 6.64
CA GLU A 38 -5.19 -14.01 5.56
C GLU A 38 -4.85 -13.11 4.37
N LEU A 39 -4.35 -11.89 4.64
CA LEU A 39 -3.90 -10.96 3.60
C LEU A 39 -2.62 -11.46 2.92
N THR A 40 -1.67 -11.98 3.68
CA THR A 40 -0.42 -12.56 3.18
C THR A 40 -0.71 -13.75 2.27
N GLU A 41 -1.49 -14.72 2.72
CA GLU A 41 -1.89 -15.88 1.91
C GLU A 41 -2.64 -15.45 0.64
N LYS A 42 -3.53 -14.46 0.77
CA LYS A 42 -4.27 -13.95 -0.38
C LYS A 42 -3.36 -13.27 -1.38
N GLN A 43 -2.40 -12.45 -0.94
CA GLN A 43 -1.42 -11.79 -1.80
C GLN A 43 -0.53 -12.82 -2.51
N LEU A 44 -0.06 -13.85 -1.79
CA LEU A 44 0.72 -14.94 -2.38
C LEU A 44 -0.08 -15.72 -3.42
N SER A 45 -1.38 -15.95 -3.18
CA SER A 45 -2.26 -16.61 -4.16
C SER A 45 -2.49 -15.76 -5.43
N PHE A 46 -2.19 -14.46 -5.38
CA PHE A 46 -2.31 -13.52 -6.47
C PHE A 46 -0.98 -13.24 -7.18
N PHE A 47 0.08 -13.96 -6.84
CA PHE A 47 1.38 -13.72 -7.45
C PHE A 47 1.33 -13.73 -8.97
N TRP A 48 1.95 -12.75 -9.59
CA TRP A 48 2.00 -12.57 -11.03
C TRP A 48 3.28 -11.86 -11.46
N ARG A 49 3.60 -11.94 -12.74
CA ARG A 49 4.77 -11.30 -13.33
C ARG A 49 4.37 -10.45 -14.52
N PRO A 50 4.88 -9.23 -14.64
CA PRO A 50 4.54 -8.33 -15.76
C PRO A 50 4.78 -8.94 -17.14
N GLU A 51 5.85 -9.74 -17.27
CA GLU A 51 6.27 -10.37 -18.53
C GLU A 51 5.28 -11.41 -19.05
N GLU A 52 4.34 -11.87 -18.23
CA GLU A 52 3.28 -12.80 -18.63
C GLU A 52 2.16 -12.13 -19.42
N VAL A 53 2.12 -10.80 -19.41
CA VAL A 53 1.14 -10.02 -20.17
C VAL A 53 1.76 -9.52 -21.46
N ASN A 54 1.20 -9.97 -22.58
CA ASN A 54 1.64 -9.54 -23.92
C ASN A 54 1.14 -8.11 -24.23
N LEU A 55 2.05 -7.20 -24.54
CA LEU A 55 1.79 -5.79 -24.85
C LEU A 55 2.06 -5.42 -26.33
N MET A 56 2.29 -6.41 -27.19
CA MET A 56 2.65 -6.13 -28.60
C MET A 56 1.56 -5.33 -29.33
N MET A 57 0.31 -5.68 -29.12
CA MET A 57 -0.81 -4.95 -29.71
C MET A 57 -0.97 -3.56 -29.11
N ASP A 58 -0.73 -3.42 -27.81
CA ASP A 58 -0.81 -2.15 -27.09
C ASP A 58 0.16 -1.12 -27.66
N GLY A 59 1.41 -1.50 -27.95
CA GLY A 59 2.39 -0.63 -28.60
C GLY A 59 1.96 -0.13 -29.96
N ALA A 60 1.41 -1.02 -30.80
CA ALA A 60 0.89 -0.65 -32.11
C ALA A 60 -0.35 0.26 -32.04
N GLN A 61 -1.20 0.07 -31.03
CA GLN A 61 -2.38 0.89 -30.78
C GLN A 61 -2.01 2.26 -30.20
N PHE A 62 -1.08 2.31 -29.22
CA PHE A 62 -0.57 3.53 -28.62
C PHE A 62 -0.03 4.51 -29.66
N ASN A 63 0.78 4.02 -30.58
CA ASN A 63 1.40 4.84 -31.65
C ASN A 63 0.38 5.45 -32.64
N LYS A 64 -0.86 4.97 -32.66
CA LYS A 64 -1.94 5.52 -33.48
C LYS A 64 -2.85 6.52 -32.73
N LEU A 65 -2.67 6.67 -31.43
CA LEU A 65 -3.45 7.60 -30.64
C LEU A 65 -3.13 9.04 -31.00
N PRO A 66 -4.11 9.97 -30.94
CA PRO A 66 -3.84 11.39 -30.95
C PRO A 66 -2.88 11.79 -29.82
N GLU A 67 -2.03 12.79 -30.06
CA GLU A 67 -0.99 13.22 -29.14
C GLU A 67 -1.51 13.51 -27.73
N HIS A 68 -2.65 14.20 -27.58
CA HIS A 68 -3.22 14.46 -26.26
C HIS A 68 -3.58 13.18 -25.49
N GLN A 69 -4.02 12.11 -26.17
CA GLN A 69 -4.32 10.82 -25.55
C GLN A 69 -3.04 10.05 -25.17
N GLN A 70 -2.00 10.12 -26.01
CA GLN A 70 -0.68 9.60 -25.66
C GLN A 70 -0.13 10.32 -24.42
N ASN A 71 -0.30 11.66 -24.33
CA ASN A 71 0.13 12.45 -23.19
C ASN A 71 -0.62 12.07 -21.91
N ILE A 72 -1.93 11.86 -21.97
CA ILE A 72 -2.72 11.39 -20.82
C ILE A 72 -2.19 10.04 -20.32
N PHE A 73 -1.98 9.09 -21.24
CA PHE A 73 -1.47 7.78 -20.90
C PHE A 73 -0.07 7.86 -20.28
N THR A 74 0.85 8.58 -20.95
CA THR A 74 2.25 8.72 -20.52
C THR A 74 2.37 9.38 -19.16
N ASN A 75 1.63 10.46 -18.92
CA ASN A 75 1.69 11.18 -17.65
C ASN A 75 1.12 10.36 -16.49
N ASN A 76 0.04 9.59 -16.71
CA ASN A 76 -0.44 8.64 -15.71
C ASN A 76 0.60 7.57 -15.40
N LEU A 77 1.27 7.02 -16.42
CA LEU A 77 2.30 6.01 -16.25
C LEU A 77 3.52 6.56 -15.49
N LYS A 78 3.94 7.79 -15.79
CA LYS A 78 4.99 8.50 -15.05
C LYS A 78 4.62 8.68 -13.58
N TYR A 79 3.40 9.15 -13.32
CA TYR A 79 2.90 9.39 -11.97
C TYR A 79 2.85 8.11 -11.14
N GLN A 80 2.25 7.03 -11.67
CA GLN A 80 2.19 5.73 -11.00
C GLN A 80 3.59 5.16 -10.76
N SER A 81 4.52 5.26 -11.74
CA SER A 81 5.90 4.80 -11.57
C SER A 81 6.62 5.46 -10.40
N LEU A 82 6.39 6.75 -10.17
CA LEU A 82 7.00 7.47 -9.05
C LEU A 82 6.36 7.07 -7.72
N LEU A 83 5.02 6.94 -7.66
CA LEU A 83 4.32 6.54 -6.45
C LEU A 83 4.77 5.15 -5.98
N ASP A 84 4.81 4.16 -6.87
CA ASP A 84 5.22 2.80 -6.53
C ASP A 84 6.72 2.65 -6.30
N SER A 85 7.51 3.61 -6.80
CA SER A 85 8.92 3.71 -6.40
C SER A 85 9.08 4.11 -4.94
N ILE A 86 8.12 4.85 -4.37
CA ILE A 86 8.05 5.15 -2.94
C ILE A 86 7.49 3.94 -2.20
N GLN A 87 6.33 3.43 -2.60
CA GLN A 87 5.64 2.32 -1.93
C GLN A 87 6.45 1.02 -1.93
N GLY A 88 7.23 0.73 -2.97
CA GLY A 88 8.13 -0.43 -3.02
C GLY A 88 9.28 -0.41 -1.99
N ARG A 89 9.38 0.62 -1.15
CA ARG A 89 10.42 0.79 -0.13
C ARG A 89 9.91 1.28 1.21
N ALA A 90 9.05 2.28 1.17
CA ALA A 90 8.71 3.06 2.35
C ALA A 90 7.96 2.27 3.44
N PRO A 91 6.99 1.39 3.15
CA PRO A 91 6.31 0.62 4.19
C PRO A 91 7.29 -0.22 5.01
N ALA A 92 8.14 -1.03 4.38
CA ALA A 92 9.13 -1.83 5.10
C ALA A 92 10.14 -0.93 5.82
N ALA A 93 10.67 0.13 5.17
CA ALA A 93 11.66 1.00 5.78
C ALA A 93 11.14 1.76 7.01
N ALA A 94 9.90 2.25 6.95
CA ALA A 94 9.34 3.08 8.01
C ALA A 94 8.65 2.28 9.12
N LEU A 95 8.02 1.15 8.79
CA LEU A 95 7.17 0.42 9.73
C LEU A 95 7.87 -0.77 10.38
N ALA A 96 8.72 -1.52 9.67
CA ALA A 96 9.29 -2.78 10.16
C ALA A 96 10.06 -2.64 11.47
N ALA A 97 10.77 -1.52 11.69
CA ALA A 97 11.48 -1.27 12.95
C ALA A 97 10.58 -1.04 14.17
N LEU A 98 9.27 -0.84 13.96
CA LEU A 98 8.28 -0.52 14.99
C LEU A 98 7.34 -1.69 15.29
N VAL A 99 7.28 -2.66 14.38
CA VAL A 99 6.37 -3.81 14.46
C VAL A 99 6.81 -4.78 15.55
N SER A 100 5.84 -5.29 16.28
CA SER A 100 6.02 -6.33 17.30
C SER A 100 5.11 -7.55 17.11
N ASP A 101 4.12 -7.48 16.21
CA ASP A 101 3.31 -8.62 15.79
C ASP A 101 3.95 -9.34 14.60
N PRO A 102 4.27 -10.66 14.70
CA PRO A 102 4.95 -11.39 13.62
C PRO A 102 4.15 -11.50 12.31
N SER A 103 2.82 -11.60 12.39
CA SER A 103 1.97 -11.68 11.20
C SER A 103 1.91 -10.32 10.48
N LEU A 104 1.89 -9.22 11.25
CA LEU A 104 1.98 -7.88 10.66
C LEU A 104 3.34 -7.64 10.00
N ASP A 105 4.45 -8.08 10.59
CA ASP A 105 5.77 -7.98 9.98
C ASP A 105 5.80 -8.70 8.63
N THR A 106 5.33 -9.94 8.59
CA THR A 106 5.25 -10.71 7.34
C THR A 106 4.35 -10.04 6.30
N TRP A 107 3.21 -9.48 6.73
CA TRP A 107 2.32 -8.75 5.84
C TRP A 107 3.00 -7.52 5.23
N ILE A 108 3.69 -6.71 6.02
CA ILE A 108 4.40 -5.51 5.53
C ILE A 108 5.47 -5.88 4.49
N GLN A 109 6.20 -6.98 4.71
CA GLN A 109 7.20 -7.44 3.75
C GLN A 109 6.56 -7.95 2.46
N THR A 110 5.47 -8.71 2.56
CA THR A 110 4.72 -9.25 1.41
C THR A 110 4.11 -8.11 0.61
N TRP A 111 3.49 -7.15 1.27
CA TRP A 111 2.97 -5.92 0.65
C TRP A 111 4.08 -5.15 -0.07
N THR A 112 5.17 -4.82 0.60
CA THR A 112 6.29 -4.08 0.00
C THR A 112 6.87 -4.82 -1.21
N PHE A 113 6.94 -6.15 -1.18
CA PHE A 113 7.35 -6.95 -2.33
C PHE A 113 6.36 -6.82 -3.49
N SER A 114 5.05 -6.85 -3.25
CA SER A 114 4.02 -6.65 -4.27
C SER A 114 4.19 -5.30 -4.99
N GLU A 115 4.48 -4.24 -4.27
CA GLU A 115 4.74 -2.90 -4.84
C GLU A 115 5.95 -2.89 -5.79
N THR A 116 6.95 -3.77 -5.55
CA THR A 116 8.07 -3.90 -6.48
C THR A 116 7.64 -4.55 -7.81
N ILE A 117 6.63 -5.41 -7.80
CA ILE A 117 6.04 -5.98 -9.02
C ILE A 117 5.31 -4.88 -9.79
N HIS A 118 4.58 -3.99 -9.11
CA HIS A 118 3.92 -2.83 -9.72
C HIS A 118 4.94 -1.92 -10.43
N SER A 119 6.01 -1.53 -9.74
CA SER A 119 7.09 -0.72 -10.33
C SER A 119 7.72 -1.38 -11.57
N ARG A 120 7.94 -2.70 -11.53
CA ARG A 120 8.45 -3.47 -12.68
C ARG A 120 7.47 -3.49 -13.84
N SER A 121 6.17 -3.49 -13.54
CA SER A 121 5.10 -3.48 -14.54
C SER A 121 5.13 -2.22 -15.39
N TYR A 122 5.35 -1.06 -14.79
CA TYR A 122 5.48 0.19 -15.54
C TYR A 122 6.71 0.17 -16.45
N THR A 123 7.83 -0.40 -15.98
CA THR A 123 9.01 -0.60 -16.85
C THR A 123 8.69 -1.54 -18.01
N HIS A 124 7.95 -2.62 -17.76
CA HIS A 124 7.52 -3.55 -18.82
C HIS A 124 6.62 -2.85 -19.85
N ILE A 125 5.64 -2.06 -19.40
CA ILE A 125 4.77 -1.26 -20.25
C ILE A 125 5.62 -0.29 -21.09
N MET A 126 6.49 0.49 -20.45
CA MET A 126 7.30 1.50 -21.13
C MET A 126 8.21 0.89 -22.21
N ARG A 127 8.82 -0.29 -21.96
CA ARG A 127 9.66 -1.00 -22.94
C ARG A 127 8.89 -1.48 -24.15
N ASN A 128 7.60 -1.72 -24.04
CA ASN A 128 6.76 -2.21 -25.14
C ASN A 128 6.09 -1.07 -25.93
N LEU A 129 5.96 0.12 -25.35
CA LEU A 129 5.25 1.25 -25.95
C LEU A 129 6.20 2.29 -26.56
N TYR A 130 7.37 2.51 -25.95
CA TYR A 130 8.27 3.60 -26.35
C TYR A 130 9.56 3.05 -26.98
N THR A 131 10.03 3.75 -28.00
CA THR A 131 11.34 3.48 -28.63
C THR A 131 12.50 3.82 -27.69
N ASP A 132 12.32 4.82 -26.84
CA ASP A 132 13.28 5.25 -25.82
C ASP A 132 12.60 5.36 -24.44
N PRO A 133 12.48 4.26 -23.73
CA PRO A 133 11.90 4.27 -22.38
C PRO A 133 12.70 5.09 -21.38
N ALA A 134 14.03 5.18 -21.55
CA ALA A 134 14.90 5.92 -20.64
C ALA A 134 14.50 7.40 -20.58
N LYS A 135 14.23 8.00 -21.74
CA LYS A 135 13.75 9.39 -21.80
C LYS A 135 12.46 9.61 -20.99
N VAL A 136 11.51 8.67 -21.04
CA VAL A 136 10.27 8.78 -20.26
C VAL A 136 10.54 8.76 -18.75
N PHE A 137 11.47 7.89 -18.31
CA PHE A 137 11.87 7.85 -16.90
C PHE A 137 12.62 9.11 -16.45
N ASP A 138 13.54 9.61 -17.28
CA ASP A 138 14.33 10.82 -16.95
C ASP A 138 13.45 12.07 -16.81
N GLU A 139 12.34 12.13 -17.54
CA GLU A 139 11.38 13.23 -17.47
C GLU A 139 10.48 13.19 -16.23
N ILE A 140 10.37 12.08 -15.49
CA ILE A 140 9.50 11.97 -14.31
C ILE A 140 9.85 13.02 -13.25
N LEU A 141 11.12 13.16 -12.92
CA LEU A 141 11.61 14.08 -11.89
C LEU A 141 11.63 15.55 -12.35
N LEU A 142 11.37 15.80 -13.64
CA LEU A 142 11.27 17.14 -14.21
C LEU A 142 9.83 17.65 -14.24
N ASP A 143 8.84 16.82 -13.91
CA ASP A 143 7.43 17.21 -13.88
C ASP A 143 7.03 17.71 -12.48
N ASP A 144 6.93 19.02 -12.32
CA ASP A 144 6.56 19.67 -11.07
C ASP A 144 5.21 19.17 -10.50
N ALA A 145 4.26 18.84 -11.39
CA ALA A 145 2.95 18.36 -10.96
C ALA A 145 3.05 16.95 -10.35
N ILE A 146 3.92 16.09 -10.89
CA ILE A 146 4.19 14.76 -10.34
C ILE A 146 5.00 14.89 -9.04
N MET A 147 6.08 15.69 -9.05
CA MET A 147 6.96 15.86 -7.90
C MET A 147 6.23 16.39 -6.67
N LYS A 148 5.40 17.43 -6.82
CA LYS A 148 4.59 17.96 -5.72
C LYS A 148 3.73 16.90 -5.02
N ARG A 149 3.20 15.94 -5.78
CA ARG A 149 2.39 14.85 -5.24
C ARG A 149 3.22 13.82 -4.51
N ALA A 150 4.37 13.47 -5.04
CA ALA A 150 5.30 12.54 -4.41
C ALA A 150 5.84 13.09 -3.09
N GLU A 151 6.23 14.37 -3.05
CA GLU A 151 6.71 15.05 -1.84
C GLU A 151 5.65 15.08 -0.75
N SER A 152 4.38 15.28 -1.11
CA SER A 152 3.27 15.28 -0.14
C SER A 152 3.04 13.95 0.56
N ILE A 153 3.64 12.87 0.07
CA ILE A 153 3.62 11.53 0.67
C ILE A 153 4.93 11.24 1.37
N GLY A 154 6.04 11.47 0.67
CA GLY A 154 7.38 11.11 1.12
C GLY A 154 7.73 11.71 2.49
N HIS A 155 7.33 12.95 2.74
CA HIS A 155 7.65 13.61 4.01
C HIS A 155 7.02 12.94 5.24
N TYR A 156 5.86 12.27 5.14
CA TYR A 156 5.27 11.54 6.27
C TYR A 156 6.07 10.27 6.59
N TYR A 157 6.54 9.55 5.59
CA TYR A 157 7.45 8.42 5.79
C TYR A 157 8.79 8.89 6.40
N ASP A 158 9.35 9.99 5.89
CA ASP A 158 10.59 10.56 6.41
C ASP A 158 10.43 11.03 7.86
N ASP A 159 9.27 11.57 8.22
CA ASP A 159 8.97 11.97 9.59
C ASP A 159 8.95 10.76 10.54
N VAL A 160 8.31 9.65 10.14
CA VAL A 160 8.36 8.38 10.90
C VAL A 160 9.79 7.89 11.06
N LEU A 161 10.58 7.84 9.99
CA LEU A 161 11.98 7.42 10.04
C LEU A 161 12.82 8.30 10.98
N ASN A 162 12.67 9.62 10.91
CA ASN A 162 13.39 10.57 11.74
C ASN A 162 13.01 10.44 13.22
N LYS A 163 11.73 10.32 13.53
CA LYS A 163 11.23 10.14 14.90
C LYS A 163 11.59 8.77 15.46
N THR A 164 11.65 7.73 14.62
CA THR A 164 12.16 6.42 15.03
C THR A 164 13.61 6.52 15.50
N ARG A 165 14.48 7.20 14.76
CA ARG A 165 15.87 7.43 15.18
C ARG A 165 15.95 8.25 16.48
N GLN A 166 15.11 9.29 16.61
CA GLN A 166 15.06 10.09 17.84
C GLN A 166 14.65 9.25 19.05
N TRP A 167 13.60 8.44 18.93
CA TRP A 167 13.16 7.55 19.99
C TRP A 167 14.20 6.49 20.34
N GLN A 168 14.85 5.86 19.37
CA GLN A 168 15.95 4.92 19.59
C GLN A 168 17.14 5.54 20.34
N ASN A 169 17.47 6.79 20.04
CA ASN A 169 18.47 7.54 20.78
C ASN A 169 18.04 7.75 22.24
N GLN A 170 16.77 8.07 22.51
CA GLN A 170 16.30 8.21 23.89
C GLN A 170 16.32 6.88 24.66
N ILE A 171 16.01 5.76 24.03
CA ILE A 171 16.19 4.43 24.62
C ILE A 171 17.65 4.22 25.04
N ALA A 172 18.61 4.53 24.16
CA ALA A 172 20.03 4.42 24.48
C ALA A 172 20.44 5.31 25.66
N PHE A 173 19.89 6.53 25.78
CA PHE A 173 20.11 7.40 26.94
C PHE A 173 19.52 6.84 28.24
N VAL A 174 18.34 6.19 28.19
CA VAL A 174 17.75 5.51 29.34
C VAL A 174 18.67 4.36 29.80
N GLU A 175 19.17 3.53 28.89
CA GLU A 175 20.10 2.44 29.25
C GLU A 175 21.40 2.97 29.87
N LEU A 176 21.98 4.00 29.28
CA LEU A 176 23.18 4.65 29.84
C LEU A 176 22.92 5.23 31.24
N ALA A 177 21.74 5.82 31.47
CA ALA A 177 21.39 6.38 32.77
C ALA A 177 21.25 5.28 33.86
N LYS A 178 20.77 4.10 33.52
CA LYS A 178 20.67 2.95 34.43
C LYS A 178 22.04 2.46 34.92
N GLU A 179 23.08 2.56 34.10
CA GLU A 179 24.42 2.12 34.41
C GLU A 179 25.23 3.11 35.29
N THR A 180 24.71 4.32 35.49
CA THR A 180 25.40 5.39 36.22
C THR A 180 24.99 5.37 37.69
N PRO A 181 25.90 5.13 38.68
CA PRO A 181 25.63 5.30 40.10
C PRO A 181 25.32 6.79 40.42
N GLU A 182 24.36 7.11 41.22
CA GLU A 182 23.91 8.50 41.59
C GLU A 182 22.85 9.12 40.64
N ALA A 183 22.01 8.32 40.01
CA ALA A 183 21.32 8.74 38.80
C ALA A 183 19.78 8.83 38.88
N ASP A 184 19.13 8.84 40.04
CA ASP A 184 17.67 8.81 40.11
C ASP A 184 17.00 9.94 39.29
N GLU A 185 17.43 11.20 39.49
CA GLU A 185 16.88 12.33 38.71
C GLU A 185 17.26 12.28 37.22
N ARG A 186 18.44 11.80 36.89
CA ARG A 186 18.87 11.64 35.49
C ARG A 186 18.10 10.55 34.79
N LEU A 187 17.89 9.43 35.45
CA LEU A 187 17.07 8.30 34.94
C LEU A 187 15.63 8.71 34.74
N GLU A 188 15.01 9.37 35.75
CA GLU A 188 13.64 9.87 35.61
C GLU A 188 13.49 10.86 34.43
N ARG A 189 14.46 11.75 34.24
CA ARG A 189 14.49 12.68 33.10
C ARG A 189 14.62 11.93 31.77
N ALA A 190 15.50 10.94 31.69
CA ALA A 190 15.69 10.14 30.48
C ALA A 190 14.42 9.35 30.12
N ILE A 191 13.78 8.70 31.09
CA ILE A 191 12.50 7.98 30.91
C ILE A 191 11.41 8.95 30.41
N LYS A 192 11.32 10.14 31.00
CA LYS A 192 10.34 11.15 30.56
C LYS A 192 10.58 11.59 29.12
N GLN A 193 11.84 11.80 28.71
CA GLN A 193 12.19 12.19 27.35
C GLN A 193 11.92 11.03 26.35
N GLU A 194 12.20 9.80 26.74
CA GLU A 194 11.87 8.62 25.93
C GLU A 194 10.36 8.53 25.70
N ALA A 195 9.55 8.67 26.72
CA ALA A 195 8.08 8.64 26.60
C ALA A 195 7.54 9.74 25.68
N ILE A 196 8.10 10.96 25.75
CA ILE A 196 7.75 12.08 24.86
C ILE A 196 8.11 11.72 23.41
N ALA A 197 9.32 11.22 23.17
CA ALA A 197 9.77 10.84 21.84
C ALA A 197 8.94 9.69 21.26
N LYS A 198 8.63 8.67 22.07
CA LYS A 198 7.74 7.57 21.68
C LYS A 198 6.36 8.08 21.27
N ARG A 199 5.76 8.95 22.07
CA ARG A 199 4.44 9.51 21.78
C ARG A 199 4.44 10.35 20.51
N ALA A 200 5.47 11.14 20.26
CA ALA A 200 5.63 11.91 19.02
C ALA A 200 5.74 10.97 17.79
N LEU A 201 6.49 9.88 17.93
CA LEU A 201 6.58 8.84 16.89
C LEU A 201 5.24 8.13 16.65
N MET A 202 4.49 7.80 17.71
CA MET A 202 3.16 7.21 17.59
C MET A 202 2.20 8.10 16.78
N LYS A 203 2.22 9.42 17.03
CA LYS A 203 1.42 10.38 16.23
C LYS A 203 1.85 10.39 14.76
N SER A 204 3.15 10.42 14.50
CA SER A 204 3.69 10.40 13.15
C SER A 204 3.31 9.12 12.41
N LEU A 205 3.41 7.96 13.06
CA LEU A 205 2.99 6.67 12.51
C LEU A 205 1.48 6.67 12.19
N TYR A 206 0.64 7.17 13.10
CA TYR A 206 -0.80 7.23 12.89
C TYR A 206 -1.17 8.08 11.66
N LEU A 207 -0.56 9.25 11.50
CA LEU A 207 -0.78 10.12 10.34
C LEU A 207 -0.22 9.50 9.05
N CYS A 208 0.94 8.86 9.11
CA CYS A 208 1.53 8.14 7.98
C CYS A 208 0.59 7.02 7.47
N LEU A 209 -0.05 6.26 8.37
CA LEU A 209 -1.04 5.24 8.00
C LEU A 209 -2.25 5.86 7.26
N HIS A 210 -2.68 7.07 7.62
CA HIS A 210 -3.72 7.78 6.90
C HIS A 210 -3.25 8.25 5.52
N VAL A 211 -2.00 8.70 5.39
CA VAL A 211 -1.40 9.06 4.09
C VAL A 211 -1.33 7.85 3.17
N ILE A 212 -0.90 6.70 3.68
CA ILE A 212 -0.89 5.43 2.93
C ILE A 212 -2.30 5.10 2.45
N ASN A 213 -3.28 5.19 3.35
CA ASN A 213 -4.68 4.91 3.01
C ASN A 213 -5.22 5.84 1.93
N ALA A 214 -4.89 7.14 1.98
CA ALA A 214 -5.28 8.11 0.95
C ALA A 214 -4.56 7.86 -0.38
N LEU A 215 -3.31 7.39 -0.35
CA LEU A 215 -2.55 7.01 -1.54
C LEU A 215 -3.21 5.82 -2.24
N GLU A 216 -3.31 4.70 -1.55
CA GLU A 216 -3.83 3.42 -2.06
C GLU A 216 -5.29 3.53 -2.53
N ALA A 217 -6.07 4.41 -1.90
CA ALA A 217 -7.51 4.48 -2.09
C ALA A 217 -7.99 5.60 -3.03
N ILE A 218 -7.17 6.63 -3.29
CA ILE A 218 -7.58 7.81 -4.07
C ILE A 218 -6.59 8.11 -5.19
N ARG A 219 -5.26 8.20 -4.90
CA ARG A 219 -4.28 8.69 -5.87
C ARG A 219 -4.14 7.82 -7.11
N PHE A 220 -4.22 6.51 -6.98
CA PHE A 220 -4.16 5.61 -8.14
C PHE A 220 -5.42 5.63 -9.00
N TYR A 221 -6.56 6.02 -8.43
CA TYR A 221 -7.85 5.77 -9.07
C TYR A 221 -8.16 6.69 -10.27
N VAL A 222 -7.58 7.90 -10.33
CA VAL A 222 -7.67 8.74 -11.55
C VAL A 222 -6.92 8.05 -12.70
N SER A 223 -5.72 7.57 -12.42
CA SER A 223 -4.91 6.84 -13.40
C SER A 223 -5.57 5.54 -13.84
N PHE A 224 -6.15 4.78 -12.89
CA PHE A 224 -6.94 3.59 -13.21
C PHE A 224 -8.14 3.90 -14.10
N ALA A 225 -8.89 4.97 -13.79
CA ALA A 225 -10.03 5.37 -14.59
C ALA A 225 -9.62 5.72 -16.04
N CYS A 226 -8.52 6.43 -16.21
CA CYS A 226 -7.99 6.77 -17.54
C CYS A 226 -7.53 5.50 -18.29
N THR A 227 -6.76 4.63 -17.63
CA THR A 227 -6.24 3.41 -18.23
C THR A 227 -7.35 2.44 -18.64
N PHE A 228 -8.29 2.19 -17.74
CA PHE A 228 -9.43 1.31 -18.06
C PHE A 228 -10.36 1.91 -19.12
N ASN A 229 -10.38 3.24 -19.23
CA ASN A 229 -11.17 3.91 -20.27
C ASN A 229 -10.68 3.60 -21.68
N PHE A 230 -9.37 3.48 -21.91
CA PHE A 230 -8.83 3.04 -23.20
C PHE A 230 -9.37 1.67 -23.61
N HIS A 231 -9.49 0.74 -22.66
CA HIS A 231 -10.05 -0.57 -22.94
C HIS A 231 -11.58 -0.53 -23.03
N LYS A 232 -12.26 0.08 -22.06
CA LYS A 232 -13.73 0.04 -21.95
C LYS A 232 -14.46 0.77 -23.07
N ASN A 233 -14.01 1.98 -23.39
CA ASN A 233 -14.72 2.89 -24.29
C ASN A 233 -14.06 3.01 -25.68
N MET A 234 -12.81 2.60 -25.82
CA MET A 234 -12.07 2.68 -27.09
C MET A 234 -11.67 1.28 -27.63
N GLU A 235 -11.86 0.22 -26.86
CA GLU A 235 -11.55 -1.18 -27.22
C GLU A 235 -10.08 -1.40 -27.64
N ILE A 236 -9.15 -0.70 -26.97
CA ILE A 236 -7.70 -0.77 -27.19
C ILE A 236 -6.94 -0.93 -25.87
N MET A 237 -5.65 -1.22 -25.93
CA MET A 237 -4.75 -1.29 -24.77
C MET A 237 -5.19 -2.36 -23.74
N GLU A 238 -5.63 -3.52 -24.23
CA GLU A 238 -6.14 -4.63 -23.39
C GLU A 238 -5.06 -5.16 -22.45
N GLY A 239 -3.83 -5.34 -22.94
CA GLY A 239 -2.73 -5.84 -22.13
C GLY A 239 -2.40 -4.88 -20.98
N ASN A 240 -2.37 -3.59 -21.26
CA ASN A 240 -2.17 -2.58 -20.22
C ASN A 240 -3.32 -2.56 -19.20
N ALA A 241 -4.57 -2.66 -19.66
CA ALA A 241 -5.72 -2.76 -18.78
C ALA A 241 -5.65 -4.02 -17.89
N LYS A 242 -5.13 -5.15 -18.42
CA LYS A 242 -4.92 -6.38 -17.64
C LYS A 242 -3.88 -6.18 -16.54
N ILE A 243 -2.74 -5.59 -16.84
CA ILE A 243 -1.72 -5.26 -15.83
C ILE A 243 -2.34 -4.38 -14.74
N MET A 244 -3.05 -3.31 -15.11
CA MET A 244 -3.67 -2.40 -14.14
C MET A 244 -4.76 -3.08 -13.30
N LYS A 245 -5.45 -4.10 -13.83
CA LYS A 245 -6.38 -4.92 -13.02
C LYS A 245 -5.66 -5.71 -11.95
N PHE A 246 -4.49 -6.28 -12.24
CA PHE A 246 -3.69 -6.98 -11.25
C PHE A 246 -3.18 -6.02 -10.16
N ILE A 247 -2.65 -4.86 -10.56
CA ILE A 247 -2.24 -3.82 -9.62
C ILE A 247 -3.43 -3.40 -8.74
N ALA A 248 -4.56 -3.02 -9.33
CA ALA A 248 -5.74 -2.59 -8.57
C ALA A 248 -6.29 -3.65 -7.62
N ARG A 249 -6.14 -4.94 -7.94
CA ARG A 249 -6.48 -6.06 -7.07
C ARG A 249 -5.56 -6.10 -5.84
N ASP A 250 -4.27 -5.94 -6.05
CA ASP A 250 -3.28 -5.94 -4.99
C ASP A 250 -3.47 -4.73 -4.07
N GLU A 251 -3.71 -3.53 -4.62
CA GLU A 251 -3.99 -2.29 -3.86
C GLU A 251 -5.18 -2.43 -2.89
N GLN A 252 -6.17 -3.24 -3.24
CA GLN A 252 -7.30 -3.49 -2.34
C GLN A 252 -6.89 -4.28 -1.09
N LEU A 253 -5.91 -5.18 -1.18
CA LEU A 253 -5.37 -5.89 -0.03
C LEU A 253 -4.55 -4.94 0.86
N HIS A 254 -3.71 -4.10 0.25
CA HIS A 254 -2.91 -3.10 0.95
C HIS A 254 -3.81 -2.15 1.74
N LEU A 255 -4.84 -1.63 1.10
CA LEU A 255 -5.85 -0.78 1.71
C LEU A 255 -6.60 -1.48 2.86
N LYS A 256 -6.99 -2.75 2.68
CA LYS A 256 -7.66 -3.52 3.74
C LYS A 256 -6.76 -3.70 4.96
N GLY A 257 -5.47 -3.95 4.75
CA GLY A 257 -4.48 -4.08 5.82
C GLY A 257 -4.32 -2.79 6.62
N THR A 258 -4.11 -1.66 5.94
CA THR A 258 -3.93 -0.36 6.60
C THR A 258 -5.21 0.13 7.29
N GLN A 259 -6.39 -0.11 6.71
CA GLN A 259 -7.67 0.20 7.37
C GLN A 259 -7.90 -0.65 8.62
N TYR A 260 -7.51 -1.92 8.59
CA TYR A 260 -7.57 -2.77 9.77
C TYR A 260 -6.68 -2.23 10.88
N ILE A 261 -5.41 -1.89 10.57
CA ILE A 261 -4.48 -1.29 11.54
C ILE A 261 -5.10 -0.05 12.17
N LEU A 262 -5.54 0.92 11.36
CA LEU A 262 -6.16 2.16 11.84
C LEU A 262 -7.33 1.88 12.78
N ARG A 263 -8.21 0.95 12.43
CA ARG A 263 -9.35 0.59 13.28
C ARG A 263 -8.92 0.01 14.63
N GLN A 264 -7.90 -0.88 14.65
CA GLN A 264 -7.40 -1.45 15.91
C GLN A 264 -6.81 -0.36 16.81
N LEU A 265 -6.06 0.60 16.25
CA LEU A 265 -5.51 1.73 16.98
C LEU A 265 -6.64 2.65 17.52
N GLN A 266 -7.63 2.98 16.70
CA GLN A 266 -8.76 3.85 17.07
C GLN A 266 -9.65 3.24 18.15
N THR A 267 -9.80 1.92 18.19
CA THR A 267 -10.64 1.22 19.17
C THR A 267 -9.91 0.82 20.45
N GLY A 268 -8.60 1.11 20.55
CA GLY A 268 -7.80 0.86 21.74
C GLY A 268 -7.41 -0.59 21.97
N VAL A 269 -7.55 -1.46 20.97
CA VAL A 269 -7.11 -2.88 21.06
C VAL A 269 -5.62 -2.97 21.41
N ASP A 270 -4.82 -2.00 20.92
CA ASP A 270 -3.39 -1.89 21.21
C ASP A 270 -3.06 -0.85 22.29
N GLY A 271 -4.06 -0.44 23.08
CA GLY A 271 -3.91 0.44 24.22
C GLY A 271 -4.58 1.82 24.07
N ASP A 272 -4.97 2.37 25.21
CA ASP A 272 -5.75 3.63 25.31
C ASP A 272 -5.00 4.86 24.79
N GLU A 273 -3.68 4.82 24.73
CA GLU A 273 -2.88 5.95 24.22
C GLU A 273 -3.14 6.17 22.72
N TRP A 274 -3.38 5.11 21.97
CA TRP A 274 -3.75 5.20 20.55
C TRP A 274 -5.10 5.89 20.34
N VAL A 275 -6.08 5.63 21.22
CA VAL A 275 -7.38 6.30 21.16
C VAL A 275 -7.23 7.82 21.35
N LYS A 276 -6.38 8.23 22.31
CA LYS A 276 -6.08 9.65 22.53
C LYS A 276 -5.40 10.28 21.32
N ILE A 277 -4.42 9.58 20.74
CA ILE A 277 -3.71 10.02 19.53
C ILE A 277 -4.69 10.13 18.36
N ALA A 278 -5.54 9.15 18.15
CA ALA A 278 -6.55 9.18 17.10
C ALA A 278 -7.46 10.40 17.21
N HIS A 279 -7.91 10.73 18.41
CA HIS A 279 -8.73 11.90 18.65
C HIS A 279 -7.98 13.22 18.45
N GLU A 280 -6.74 13.31 18.96
CA GLU A 280 -5.90 14.50 18.79
C GLU A 280 -5.50 14.76 17.32
N CYS A 281 -5.35 13.70 16.53
CA CYS A 281 -4.92 13.78 15.12
C CYS A 281 -6.10 13.79 14.13
N GLU A 282 -7.36 13.72 14.57
CA GLU A 282 -8.53 13.59 13.70
C GLU A 282 -8.59 14.68 12.63
N ALA A 283 -8.43 15.95 13.04
CA ALA A 283 -8.49 17.09 12.12
C ALA A 283 -7.34 17.07 11.11
N GLU A 284 -6.13 16.68 11.54
CA GLU A 284 -4.96 16.59 10.67
C GLU A 284 -5.08 15.41 9.70
N ALA A 285 -5.57 14.26 10.17
CA ALA A 285 -5.87 13.11 9.34
C ALA A 285 -6.96 13.43 8.28
N ALA A 286 -8.02 14.14 8.66
CA ALA A 286 -9.03 14.59 7.72
C ALA A 286 -8.44 15.56 6.67
N ALA A 287 -7.59 16.49 7.09
CA ALA A 287 -6.91 17.44 6.20
C ALA A 287 -6.03 16.74 5.14
N ILE A 288 -5.39 15.60 5.48
CA ILE A 288 -4.62 14.78 4.53
C ILE A 288 -5.51 14.33 3.36
N PHE A 289 -6.68 13.77 3.65
CA PHE A 289 -7.61 13.30 2.61
C PHE A 289 -8.15 14.47 1.75
N MET A 290 -8.44 15.60 2.36
CA MET A 290 -8.91 16.79 1.66
C MET A 290 -7.82 17.36 0.73
N GLU A 291 -6.56 17.36 1.18
CA GLU A 291 -5.44 17.80 0.34
C GLU A 291 -5.20 16.82 -0.83
N VAL A 292 -5.29 15.51 -0.61
CA VAL A 292 -5.24 14.52 -1.69
C VAL A 292 -6.37 14.74 -2.67
N ASN A 293 -7.60 14.94 -2.22
CA ASN A 293 -8.75 15.26 -3.08
C ASN A 293 -8.45 16.47 -3.97
N ARG A 294 -7.98 17.57 -3.38
CA ARG A 294 -7.64 18.79 -4.11
C ARG A 294 -6.53 18.53 -5.16
N GLN A 295 -5.47 17.85 -4.77
CA GLN A 295 -4.35 17.55 -5.66
C GLN A 295 -4.75 16.61 -6.81
N GLU A 296 -5.60 15.64 -6.58
CA GLU A 296 -6.07 14.73 -7.64
C GLU A 296 -7.03 15.43 -8.63
N LYS A 297 -7.83 16.39 -8.17
CA LYS A 297 -8.60 17.24 -9.06
C LYS A 297 -7.71 18.14 -9.93
N GLU A 298 -6.65 18.71 -9.35
CA GLU A 298 -5.63 19.44 -10.11
C GLU A 298 -4.93 18.54 -11.14
N TRP A 299 -4.68 17.28 -10.77
CA TRP A 299 -4.11 16.28 -11.67
C TRP A 299 -5.03 15.98 -12.86
N ALA A 300 -6.32 15.77 -12.61
CA ALA A 300 -7.29 15.57 -13.67
C ALA A 300 -7.35 16.74 -14.66
N VAL A 301 -7.29 17.99 -14.16
CA VAL A 301 -7.20 19.18 -15.01
C VAL A 301 -5.90 19.20 -15.81
N HIS A 302 -4.77 18.90 -15.18
CA HIS A 302 -3.46 18.85 -15.84
C HIS A 302 -3.43 17.81 -16.97
N LEU A 303 -3.96 16.61 -16.71
CA LEU A 303 -4.01 15.54 -17.70
C LEU A 303 -4.84 15.90 -18.94
N PHE A 304 -5.98 16.58 -18.73
CA PHE A 304 -6.97 16.83 -19.79
C PHE A 304 -6.88 18.23 -20.40
N LYS A 305 -5.80 18.96 -20.12
CA LYS A 305 -5.61 20.35 -20.62
C LYS A 305 -5.65 20.49 -22.15
N ASP A 306 -5.17 19.46 -22.87
CA ASP A 306 -5.07 19.45 -24.33
C ASP A 306 -6.20 18.61 -24.99
N GLY A 307 -7.13 18.08 -24.19
CA GLY A 307 -8.26 17.26 -24.64
C GLY A 307 -8.51 16.09 -23.67
N GLY A 308 -9.72 15.54 -23.74
CA GLY A 308 -10.15 14.43 -22.87
C GLY A 308 -10.09 13.06 -23.55
N LEU A 309 -10.65 12.05 -22.86
CA LEU A 309 -10.87 10.72 -23.38
C LEU A 309 -12.37 10.50 -23.69
N PRO A 310 -12.73 9.70 -24.70
CA PRO A 310 -14.13 9.34 -24.95
C PRO A 310 -14.80 8.82 -23.69
N GLY A 311 -15.94 9.41 -23.30
CA GLY A 311 -16.69 9.01 -22.12
C GLY A 311 -16.09 9.37 -20.76
N LEU A 312 -15.01 10.13 -20.72
CA LEU A 312 -14.37 10.60 -19.50
C LEU A 312 -13.98 12.08 -19.62
N SER A 313 -14.38 12.88 -18.64
CA SER A 313 -14.07 14.32 -18.57
C SER A 313 -13.51 14.68 -17.21
N VAL A 314 -12.91 15.88 -17.11
CA VAL A 314 -12.44 16.43 -15.82
C VAL A 314 -13.57 16.47 -14.80
N GLU A 315 -14.78 16.83 -15.21
CA GLU A 315 -15.96 16.89 -14.33
C GLU A 315 -16.35 15.50 -13.80
N ILE A 316 -16.34 14.47 -14.65
CA ILE A 316 -16.60 13.09 -14.23
C ILE A 316 -15.52 12.61 -13.26
N LEU A 317 -14.24 12.89 -13.54
CA LEU A 317 -13.12 12.56 -12.67
C LEU A 317 -13.22 13.29 -11.33
N ASN A 318 -13.56 14.59 -11.32
CA ASN A 318 -13.72 15.36 -10.08
C ASN A 318 -14.83 14.77 -9.20
N ARG A 319 -15.99 14.41 -9.78
CA ARG A 319 -17.06 13.72 -9.05
C ARG A 319 -16.61 12.34 -8.54
N PHE A 320 -15.79 11.64 -9.31
CA PHE A 320 -15.26 10.35 -8.90
C PHE A 320 -14.28 10.48 -7.73
N ILE A 321 -13.39 11.47 -7.75
CA ILE A 321 -12.47 11.78 -6.64
C ILE A 321 -13.27 12.13 -5.38
N ASP A 322 -14.32 12.96 -5.48
CA ASP A 322 -15.18 13.27 -4.34
C ASP A 322 -15.87 12.02 -3.78
N TYR A 323 -16.42 11.19 -4.65
CA TYR A 323 -17.06 9.95 -4.27
C TYR A 323 -16.11 9.02 -3.51
N LEU A 324 -14.89 8.85 -4.01
CA LEU A 324 -13.84 8.05 -3.35
C LEU A 324 -13.47 8.66 -1.99
N THR A 325 -13.18 9.97 -1.96
CA THR A 325 -12.76 10.67 -0.74
C THR A 325 -13.80 10.51 0.38
N VAL A 326 -15.07 10.79 0.11
CA VAL A 326 -16.16 10.62 1.09
C VAL A 326 -16.24 9.18 1.58
N SER A 327 -16.16 8.21 0.66
CA SER A 327 -16.22 6.80 1.01
C SER A 327 -15.05 6.38 1.90
N ARG A 328 -13.83 6.84 1.59
CA ARG A 328 -12.61 6.46 2.31
C ARG A 328 -12.50 7.14 3.66
N MET A 329 -12.80 8.42 3.76
CA MET A 329 -12.83 9.12 5.05
C MET A 329 -13.84 8.48 5.99
N LYS A 330 -15.01 8.10 5.50
CA LYS A 330 -16.00 7.36 6.31
C LYS A 330 -15.47 6.01 6.80
N GLN A 331 -14.75 5.26 5.95
CA GLN A 331 -14.14 3.96 6.33
C GLN A 331 -13.04 4.13 7.37
N CYS A 332 -12.31 5.25 7.35
CA CYS A 332 -11.30 5.59 8.33
C CYS A 332 -11.87 6.27 9.60
N GLY A 333 -13.19 6.45 9.69
CA GLY A 333 -13.83 7.11 10.83
C GLY A 333 -13.57 8.62 10.89
N LEU A 334 -13.23 9.27 9.78
CA LEU A 334 -12.91 10.69 9.71
C LEU A 334 -14.10 11.53 9.28
N PRO A 335 -14.28 12.75 9.83
CA PRO A 335 -15.27 13.70 9.36
C PRO A 335 -14.94 14.16 7.93
N CYS A 336 -15.96 14.30 7.09
CA CYS A 336 -15.82 14.76 5.71
C CYS A 336 -16.83 15.86 5.40
N GLU A 337 -16.34 17.00 4.89
CA GLU A 337 -17.17 18.16 4.54
C GLU A 337 -17.69 18.11 3.10
N ILE A 338 -17.23 17.15 2.29
CA ILE A 338 -17.66 17.03 0.90
C ILE A 338 -19.11 16.54 0.85
N VAL A 339 -19.97 17.35 0.20
CA VAL A 339 -21.35 16.97 -0.10
C VAL A 339 -21.43 16.45 -1.52
N LEU A 340 -21.77 15.18 -1.67
CA LEU A 340 -21.91 14.56 -2.98
C LEU A 340 -23.20 15.05 -3.67
N GLU A 341 -23.07 15.47 -4.93
CA GLU A 341 -24.23 15.81 -5.78
C GLU A 341 -25.16 14.61 -6.03
N SER A 342 -24.59 13.41 -6.02
CA SER A 342 -25.30 12.15 -6.21
C SER A 342 -24.61 11.01 -5.45
N THR A 343 -25.41 10.12 -4.89
CA THR A 343 -24.92 8.87 -4.28
C THR A 343 -24.60 7.78 -5.33
N LYS A 344 -24.95 7.99 -6.61
CA LYS A 344 -24.62 7.07 -7.69
C LYS A 344 -23.14 7.17 -8.02
N HIS A 345 -22.51 6.03 -8.28
CA HIS A 345 -21.12 5.95 -8.68
C HIS A 345 -20.90 6.73 -10.00
N PRO A 346 -19.97 7.72 -10.04
CA PRO A 346 -19.77 8.58 -11.23
C PRO A 346 -19.26 7.82 -12.45
N ILE A 347 -18.50 6.75 -12.24
CA ILE A 347 -17.95 5.85 -13.27
C ILE A 347 -18.40 4.41 -12.98
N PRO A 348 -19.67 4.05 -13.26
CA PRO A 348 -20.22 2.75 -12.83
C PRO A 348 -19.49 1.54 -13.42
N TRP A 349 -19.01 1.65 -14.66
CA TRP A 349 -18.32 0.57 -15.39
C TRP A 349 -16.95 0.21 -14.78
N ILE A 350 -16.30 1.13 -14.03
CA ILE A 350 -15.00 0.85 -13.43
C ILE A 350 -15.05 -0.30 -12.42
N ARG A 351 -16.22 -0.58 -11.85
CA ARG A 351 -16.42 -1.70 -10.92
C ARG A 351 -16.10 -3.05 -11.53
N GLU A 352 -16.29 -3.22 -12.84
CA GLU A 352 -15.95 -4.44 -13.58
C GLU A 352 -14.43 -4.70 -13.58
N TYR A 353 -13.63 -3.64 -13.45
CA TYR A 353 -12.18 -3.71 -13.39
C TYR A 353 -11.64 -3.80 -11.96
N LEU A 354 -12.34 -3.18 -11.01
CA LEU A 354 -11.94 -3.13 -9.61
C LEU A 354 -12.46 -4.33 -8.78
N ASN A 355 -13.36 -5.13 -9.32
CA ASN A 355 -13.85 -6.32 -8.62
C ASN A 355 -12.82 -7.45 -8.72
N SER A 356 -12.14 -7.75 -7.62
CA SER A 356 -11.12 -8.79 -7.52
C SER A 356 -11.66 -10.22 -7.79
N ASP A 357 -12.96 -10.47 -7.54
CA ASP A 357 -13.57 -11.77 -7.75
C ASP A 357 -13.68 -12.16 -9.24
N ASN A 358 -13.65 -11.16 -10.12
CA ASN A 358 -13.75 -11.31 -11.58
C ASN A 358 -12.40 -11.04 -12.29
N VAL A 359 -11.29 -10.91 -11.58
CA VAL A 359 -9.98 -10.76 -12.21
C VAL A 359 -9.56 -12.10 -12.77
N GLN A 360 -9.39 -12.15 -14.09
CA GLN A 360 -8.86 -13.33 -14.76
C GLN A 360 -7.47 -13.64 -14.20
N SER A 361 -7.26 -14.89 -13.81
CA SER A 361 -5.99 -15.38 -13.29
C SER A 361 -4.83 -15.09 -14.26
N ALA A 362 -3.66 -14.79 -13.75
CA ALA A 362 -2.44 -14.77 -14.56
C ALA A 362 -2.17 -16.17 -15.12
N PRO A 363 -1.46 -16.31 -16.27
CA PRO A 363 -1.18 -17.61 -16.85
C PRO A 363 -0.59 -18.62 -15.85
N GLN A 364 0.29 -18.19 -14.98
CA GLN A 364 0.88 -19.03 -13.92
C GLN A 364 -0.12 -19.44 -12.85
N GLU A 365 -1.16 -18.64 -12.56
CA GLU A 365 -2.25 -19.02 -11.65
C GLU A 365 -3.11 -20.13 -12.28
N VAL A 366 -3.24 -20.15 -13.62
CA VAL A 366 -3.92 -21.21 -14.35
C VAL A 366 -3.11 -22.50 -14.36
N GLU A 367 -1.79 -22.39 -14.51
CA GLU A 367 -0.87 -23.54 -14.41
C GLU A 367 -0.82 -24.10 -13.00
N LEU A 368 -0.91 -23.25 -11.98
CA LEU A 368 -1.04 -23.67 -10.57
C LEU A 368 -2.35 -24.37 -10.28
N SER A 369 -3.40 -24.19 -11.10
CA SER A 369 -4.62 -25.02 -10.98
C SER A 369 -4.39 -26.48 -11.39
N ALA A 370 -3.35 -26.77 -12.18
CA ALA A 370 -2.82 -28.11 -12.42
C ALA A 370 -1.82 -28.56 -11.33
N TYR A 371 -1.24 -27.61 -10.59
CA TYR A 371 -0.48 -27.84 -9.38
C TYR A 371 -1.44 -27.66 -8.20
N LEU A 372 -2.09 -28.76 -7.81
CA LEU A 372 -2.87 -28.84 -6.58
C LEU A 372 -1.94 -28.77 -5.36
N VAL A 373 -1.28 -27.61 -5.15
CA VAL A 373 -0.39 -27.39 -4.00
C VAL A 373 -1.16 -27.31 -2.68
N ALA A 374 -2.49 -27.20 -2.71
CA ALA A 374 -3.30 -27.08 -1.50
C ALA A 374 -4.19 -28.31 -1.23
N GLN A 375 -4.16 -29.32 -2.05
CA GLN A 375 -4.62 -30.64 -1.64
C GLN A 375 -3.37 -31.45 -1.23
N ILE A 376 -2.92 -31.25 -0.02
CA ILE A 376 -2.36 -32.40 0.70
C ILE A 376 -3.51 -33.38 0.74
N ASP A 377 -3.45 -34.32 -0.20
CA ASP A 377 -4.34 -35.47 -0.19
C ASP A 377 -4.06 -36.19 1.12
N ASN A 378 -4.89 -35.96 2.14
CA ASN A 378 -4.82 -36.67 3.41
C ASN A 378 -5.25 -38.14 3.29
N ASP A 379 -5.66 -38.55 2.10
CA ASP A 379 -5.84 -39.96 1.73
C ASP A 379 -4.50 -40.57 1.32
N VAL A 380 -3.56 -40.58 2.25
CA VAL A 380 -2.43 -41.53 2.20
C VAL A 380 -3.01 -42.90 2.53
N ASP A 381 -3.41 -43.62 1.47
CA ASP A 381 -3.82 -44.99 1.56
C ASP A 381 -2.73 -45.78 2.35
N GLU A 382 -3.15 -46.49 3.38
CA GLU A 382 -2.25 -47.30 4.22
C GLU A 382 -1.36 -48.24 3.40
N ASN A 383 -1.76 -48.60 2.17
CA ASN A 383 -1.00 -49.38 1.22
C ASN A 383 0.22 -48.63 0.63
N VAL A 384 0.18 -47.29 0.53
CA VAL A 384 1.32 -46.47 0.09
C VAL A 384 2.38 -46.42 1.19
N LEU A 385 1.96 -46.29 2.46
CA LEU A 385 2.88 -46.34 3.61
C LEU A 385 3.50 -47.71 3.79
N ALA A 386 2.81 -48.83 3.50
CA ALA A 386 3.35 -50.17 3.52
C ALA A 386 4.44 -50.38 2.44
N GLY A 387 4.36 -49.69 1.31
CA GLY A 387 5.38 -49.70 0.25
C GLY A 387 6.70 -49.05 0.69
N PHE A 388 6.63 -47.98 1.50
CA PHE A 388 7.85 -47.30 2.02
C PHE A 388 8.52 -48.02 3.19
N ARG A 389 7.80 -48.86 3.96
CA ARG A 389 8.41 -49.70 5.03
C ARG A 389 9.41 -50.71 4.52
N LYS A 390 9.51 -50.96 3.22
CA LYS A 390 10.50 -51.84 2.61
C LYS A 390 11.87 -51.15 2.42
N TYR A 391 11.98 -49.85 2.61
CA TYR A 391 13.20 -49.06 2.39
C TYR A 391 13.67 -48.35 3.67
N LEU A 392 13.00 -48.55 4.80
CA LEU A 392 13.44 -48.24 6.15
C LEU A 392 13.89 -49.51 6.87
#